data_01e0d4d2177fc624bfc48437d07ecec8
#
_entry.id   01e0d4d2177fc624bfc48437d07ecec8
#
_cell.length_a   1.000
_cell.length_b   1.000
_cell.length_c   1.000
_cell.angle_alpha   90.00
_cell.angle_beta   90.00
_cell.angle_gamma   90.00
#
_symmetry.space_group_name_H-M   'P 1'
#
loop_
_entity.id
_entity.type
_entity.pdbx_description
1 polymer ?
#
loop_
_entity_poly.entity_id
_entity_poly.type
_entity_poly.pdbx_seq_one_letter_code
_entity_poly.pdbx_strand_id
1 'polypeptide(L)'
;MFRFKSGVKVDYNRQGYIYFTSRLYKDLPEEDQRVILNLCLEHGGESYQALFEFVTTDATAVCMKHCLSKSTLHRMVRRYYEDFPKKL
;
A
#
# COMPACT_ATOMS: atom_id res chain seq x y z
N MET A 1 12.47 -5.91 -3.60
CA MET A 1 12.01 -6.83 -4.65
C MET A 1 10.54 -7.14 -4.48
N PHE A 2 9.80 -7.12 -5.58
CA PHE A 2 8.37 -7.42 -5.53
C PHE A 2 8.10 -8.91 -5.31
N ARG A 3 7.14 -9.22 -4.46
CA ARG A 3 6.67 -10.59 -4.24
C ARG A 3 5.17 -10.66 -4.43
N PHE A 4 4.70 -11.71 -5.10
CA PHE A 4 3.28 -11.97 -5.24
C PHE A 4 2.64 -12.15 -3.85
N LYS A 5 1.53 -11.45 -3.60
CA LYS A 5 0.83 -11.53 -2.32
C LYS A 5 -0.35 -12.49 -2.47
N SER A 6 -0.20 -13.69 -1.95
CA SER A 6 -1.30 -14.65 -1.91
C SER A 6 -2.39 -14.10 -1.00
N GLY A 7 -3.65 -14.40 -1.31
CA GLY A 7 -4.78 -13.89 -0.54
C GLY A 7 -5.25 -12.51 -0.99
N VAL A 8 -4.51 -11.82 -1.87
CA VAL A 8 -4.96 -10.58 -2.49
C VAL A 8 -5.60 -10.92 -3.83
N LYS A 9 -6.82 -10.42 -4.07
CA LYS A 9 -7.58 -10.73 -5.28
C LYS A 9 -7.18 -9.83 -6.46
N VAL A 10 -5.88 -9.85 -6.79
CA VAL A 10 -5.30 -9.05 -7.85
C VAL A 10 -4.22 -9.92 -8.50
N ASP A 11 -4.15 -9.92 -9.83
CA ASP A 11 -3.18 -10.79 -10.50
C ASP A 11 -1.75 -10.30 -10.30
N TYR A 12 -0.80 -11.15 -10.67
CA TYR A 12 0.63 -10.90 -10.44
C TYR A 12 1.10 -9.60 -11.09
N ASN A 13 0.76 -9.39 -12.34
CA ASN A 13 1.23 -8.20 -13.07
C ASN A 13 0.65 -6.92 -12.47
N ARG A 14 -0.61 -6.95 -12.09
CA ARG A 14 -1.27 -5.81 -11.47
C ARG A 14 -0.68 -5.52 -10.09
N GLN A 15 -0.39 -6.55 -9.32
CA GLN A 15 0.27 -6.38 -8.03
C GLN A 15 1.64 -5.72 -8.19
N GLY A 16 2.41 -6.15 -9.20
CA GLY A 16 3.70 -5.55 -9.48
C GLY A 16 3.58 -4.08 -9.82
N TYR A 17 2.60 -3.73 -10.66
CA TYR A 17 2.36 -2.34 -11.02
C TYR A 17 2.05 -1.48 -9.79
N ILE A 18 1.15 -1.97 -8.93
CA ILE A 18 0.78 -1.25 -7.70
C ILE A 18 1.98 -1.10 -6.78
N TYR A 19 2.74 -2.17 -6.61
CA TYR A 19 3.92 -2.17 -5.76
C TYR A 19 4.94 -1.11 -6.20
N PHE A 20 5.32 -1.14 -7.48
CA PHE A 20 6.35 -0.21 -7.97
C PHE A 20 5.84 1.21 -8.06
N THR A 21 4.57 1.41 -8.45
CA THR A 21 3.99 2.74 -8.51
C THR A 21 3.95 3.37 -7.11
N SER A 22 3.54 2.61 -6.10
CA SER A 22 3.49 3.11 -4.72
C SER A 22 4.88 3.51 -4.22
N ARG A 23 5.91 2.74 -4.57
CA ARG A 23 7.27 3.05 -4.15
C ARG A 23 7.84 4.28 -4.85
N LEU A 24 7.29 4.64 -5.99
CA LEU A 24 7.69 5.85 -6.71
C LEU A 24 6.89 7.08 -6.27
N TYR A 25 6.20 6.99 -5.13
CA TYR A 25 5.32 8.04 -4.64
C TYR A 25 5.91 9.45 -4.78
N LYS A 26 7.16 9.64 -4.38
CA LYS A 26 7.80 10.96 -4.40
C LYS A 26 7.99 11.51 -5.81
N ASP A 27 8.03 10.63 -6.80
CA ASP A 27 8.25 11.02 -8.20
C ASP A 27 6.95 11.15 -8.98
N LEU A 28 5.81 10.85 -8.36
CA LEU A 28 4.52 10.92 -9.03
C LEU A 28 4.00 12.36 -9.08
N PRO A 29 3.14 12.68 -10.08
CA PRO A 29 2.42 13.95 -10.07
C PRO A 29 1.59 14.08 -8.79
N GLU A 30 1.34 15.32 -8.39
CA GLU A 30 0.62 15.60 -7.15
C GLU A 30 -0.75 14.92 -7.11
N GLU A 31 -1.46 14.88 -8.24
CA GLU A 31 -2.76 14.21 -8.31
C GLU A 31 -2.68 12.74 -7.94
N ASP A 32 -1.65 12.07 -8.46
CA ASP A 32 -1.44 10.65 -8.18
C ASP A 32 -1.03 10.43 -6.73
N GLN A 33 -0.22 11.33 -6.18
CA GLN A 33 0.15 11.27 -4.76
C GLN A 33 -1.09 11.35 -3.87
N ARG A 34 -2.04 12.23 -4.22
CA ARG A 34 -3.28 12.35 -3.46
C ARG A 34 -4.11 11.08 -3.49
N VAL A 35 -4.15 10.41 -4.65
CA VAL A 35 -4.89 9.16 -4.77
C VAL A 35 -4.30 8.12 -3.83
N ILE A 36 -2.98 7.98 -3.81
CA ILE A 36 -2.32 7.01 -2.92
C ILE A 36 -2.56 7.37 -1.45
N LEU A 37 -2.41 8.64 -1.10
CA LEU A 37 -2.65 9.07 0.27
C LEU A 37 -4.09 8.83 0.71
N ASN A 38 -5.06 9.13 -0.16
CA ASN A 38 -6.47 8.92 0.15
C ASN A 38 -6.80 7.44 0.34
N LEU A 39 -6.19 6.55 -0.45
CA LEU A 39 -6.35 5.11 -0.25
C LEU A 39 -5.82 4.69 1.12
N CYS A 40 -4.68 5.23 1.52
CA CYS A 40 -4.11 4.92 2.83
C CYS A 40 -5.01 5.42 3.96
N LEU A 41 -5.57 6.62 3.82
CA LEU A 41 -6.51 7.16 4.81
C LEU A 41 -7.79 6.31 4.89
N GLU A 42 -8.31 5.88 3.74
CA GLU A 42 -9.53 5.10 3.69
C GLU A 42 -9.36 3.72 4.32
N HIS A 43 -8.27 3.04 4.00
CA HIS A 43 -8.07 1.65 4.42
C HIS A 43 -7.24 1.51 5.70
N GLY A 44 -6.49 2.52 6.07
CA GLY A 44 -5.68 2.51 7.28
C GLY A 44 -6.37 3.15 8.48
N GLY A 45 -7.32 4.06 8.25
CA GLY A 45 -7.98 4.77 9.33
C GLY A 45 -7.00 5.45 10.25
N GLU A 46 -7.07 5.16 11.53
CA GLU A 46 -6.15 5.73 12.53
C GLU A 46 -4.71 5.28 12.31
N SER A 47 -4.51 4.17 11.62
CA SER A 47 -3.17 3.63 11.33
C SER A 47 -2.74 3.94 9.90
N TYR A 48 -3.30 4.97 9.27
CA TYR A 48 -3.00 5.28 7.87
C TYR A 48 -1.51 5.55 7.63
N GLN A 49 -0.81 6.11 8.61
CA GLN A 49 0.62 6.38 8.48
C GLN A 49 1.43 5.10 8.36
N ALA A 50 1.03 4.05 9.08
CA ALA A 50 1.68 2.76 8.96
C ALA A 50 1.48 2.16 7.58
N LEU A 51 0.26 2.21 7.05
CA LEU A 51 -0.03 1.72 5.72
C LEU A 51 0.73 2.53 4.66
N PHE A 52 0.71 3.85 4.77
CA PHE A 52 1.42 4.74 3.86
C PHE A 52 2.92 4.42 3.84
N GLU A 53 3.53 4.31 5.00
CA GLU A 53 4.95 4.00 5.10
C GLU A 53 5.25 2.63 4.47
N PHE A 54 4.41 1.64 4.74
CA PHE A 54 4.64 0.31 4.19
C PHE A 54 4.55 0.28 2.66
N VAL A 55 3.52 0.90 2.07
CA VAL A 55 3.34 0.83 0.62
C VAL A 55 4.36 1.68 -0.14
N THR A 56 4.87 2.75 0.48
CA THR A 56 5.83 3.64 -0.20
C THR A 56 7.28 3.25 0.04
N THR A 57 7.59 2.53 1.10
CA THR A 57 8.98 2.16 1.42
C THR A 57 9.20 0.66 1.55
N ASP A 58 8.12 -0.11 1.69
CA ASP A 58 8.18 -1.56 1.92
C ASP A 58 9.03 -1.90 3.16
N ALA A 59 8.94 -1.08 4.20
CA ALA A 59 9.73 -1.25 5.41
C ALA A 59 9.16 -2.38 6.26
N THR A 60 9.97 -3.39 6.56
CA THR A 60 9.52 -4.56 7.33
C THR A 60 9.32 -4.23 8.80
N ALA A 61 9.89 -3.13 9.29
CA ALA A 61 9.79 -2.74 10.69
C ALA A 61 8.53 -1.93 11.01
N VAL A 62 7.64 -1.73 10.03
CA VAL A 62 6.45 -0.89 10.21
C VAL A 62 5.56 -1.38 11.36
N CYS A 63 5.38 -2.70 11.47
CA CYS A 63 4.52 -3.26 12.53
C CYS A 63 5.05 -2.90 13.92
N MET A 64 6.36 -3.02 14.14
CA MET A 64 6.96 -2.66 15.41
C MET A 64 6.87 -1.17 15.68
N LYS A 65 7.20 -0.36 14.68
CA LYS A 65 7.24 1.09 14.82
C LYS A 65 5.86 1.67 15.16
N HIS A 66 4.81 1.10 14.59
CA HIS A 66 3.44 1.60 14.77
C HIS A 66 2.59 0.73 15.70
N CYS A 67 3.21 -0.24 16.37
CA CYS A 67 2.51 -1.12 17.32
C CYS A 67 1.32 -1.85 16.68
N LEU A 68 1.52 -2.35 15.46
CA LEU A 68 0.49 -3.09 14.73
C LEU A 68 0.83 -4.56 14.65
N SER A 69 -0.19 -5.41 14.62
CA SER A 69 0.00 -6.82 14.31
C SER A 69 0.20 -6.99 12.81
N LYS A 70 0.91 -8.05 12.43
CA LYS A 70 1.10 -8.36 11.00
C LYS A 70 -0.22 -8.62 10.29
N SER A 71 -1.18 -9.24 10.97
CA SER A 71 -2.48 -9.52 10.36
C SER A 71 -3.28 -8.23 10.10
N THR A 72 -3.19 -7.25 10.99
CA THR A 72 -3.85 -5.96 10.78
C THR A 72 -3.24 -5.24 9.58
N LEU A 73 -1.91 -5.17 9.51
CA LEU A 73 -1.23 -4.55 8.39
C LEU A 73 -1.56 -5.28 7.08
N HIS A 74 -1.53 -6.60 7.09
CA HIS A 74 -1.84 -7.41 5.89
C HIS A 74 -3.25 -7.12 5.38
N ARG A 75 -4.22 -6.98 6.29
CA ARG A 75 -5.60 -6.67 5.90
C ARG A 75 -5.70 -5.31 5.22
N MET A 76 -5.03 -4.31 5.76
CA MET A 76 -5.01 -2.97 5.16
C MET A 76 -4.34 -2.99 3.79
N VAL A 77 -3.22 -3.67 3.66
CA VAL A 77 -2.48 -3.78 2.40
C VAL A 77 -3.33 -4.47 1.35
N ARG A 78 -4.04 -5.55 1.74
CA ARG A 78 -4.91 -6.27 0.80
C ARG A 78 -5.99 -5.35 0.23
N ARG A 79 -6.64 -4.57 1.09
CA ARG A 79 -7.68 -3.64 0.63
C ARG A 79 -7.11 -2.53 -0.23
N TYR A 80 -5.93 -2.02 0.12
CA TYR A 80 -5.24 -1.02 -0.67
C TYR A 80 -4.99 -1.54 -2.10
N TYR A 81 -4.50 -2.77 -2.23
CA TYR A 81 -4.24 -3.36 -3.54
C TYR A 81 -5.54 -3.57 -4.34
N GLU A 82 -6.57 -4.06 -3.67
CA GLU A 82 -7.84 -4.37 -4.35
C GLU A 82 -8.56 -3.12 -4.84
N ASP A 83 -8.43 -2.02 -4.13
CA ASP A 83 -9.07 -0.75 -4.48
C ASP A 83 -8.18 0.20 -5.27
N PHE A 84 -6.95 -0.18 -5.56
CA PHE A 84 -6.03 0.69 -6.30
C PHE A 84 -6.60 1.01 -7.68
N PRO A 85 -6.64 2.31 -8.09
CA PRO A 85 -7.29 2.69 -9.34
C PRO A 85 -6.61 2.10 -10.56
N LYS A 86 -7.41 1.75 -11.55
CA LYS A 86 -6.89 1.15 -12.78
C LYS A 86 -6.12 2.14 -13.65
N LYS A 87 -6.38 3.43 -13.48
CA LYS A 87 -5.80 4.48 -14.32
C LYS A 87 -4.65 5.24 -13.67
N LEU A 88 -4.15 4.76 -12.59
CA LEU A 88 -3.04 5.45 -11.92
C LEU A 88 -1.63 5.03 -12.44
#